data_14a1893bea1b627105370e00ca4f0879
#
_entry.id   14a1893bea1b627105370e00ca4f0879
#
_cell.length_a   1.000
_cell.length_b   1.000
_cell.length_c   1.000
_cell.angle_alpha   90.00
_cell.angle_beta   90.00
_cell.angle_gamma   90.00
#
_symmetry.space_group_name_H-M   'P 1'
#
loop_
_entity.id
_entity.type
_entity.pdbx_description
1 polymer ?
#
loop_
_entity_poly.entity_id
_entity_poly.type
_entity_poly.pdbx_seq_one_letter_code
_entity_poly.pdbx_strand_id
1 'polypeptide(L)'
;MEAEGALVPGLDRYSIQVRAELLAMSAATIDRYLAPARATDPIRGKAATKPGHLLRNSITVRKAGDEVEAEPEFLEVDTVAHCGPTLKGEFARSVNFTDMHTGWSFTYSIRNNAHLHIRTAFDHFIAQVPFAVTGIDCDNGSEFINHDLIGWAGQREVFFTRSRPYKKNDQATIESKNNHLVRRYGFYHRYDTATELALLNQLWPLANARLNFFT
;
A
#
# COMPACT_ATOMS: atom_id res chain seq x y z
N MET A 1 8.11 16.03 -10.72
CA MET A 1 7.01 17.02 -10.58
C MET A 1 7.31 18.33 -11.31
N GLU A 2 8.43 19.02 -11.08
CA GLU A 2 8.81 20.19 -11.91
C GLU A 2 9.05 19.81 -13.38
N ALA A 3 9.82 18.75 -13.63
CA ALA A 3 10.11 18.26 -14.98
C ALA A 3 8.86 17.80 -15.77
N GLU A 4 7.78 17.52 -15.09
CA GLU A 4 6.49 17.08 -15.65
C GLU A 4 5.46 18.22 -15.73
N GLY A 5 5.86 19.45 -15.40
CA GLY A 5 4.97 20.61 -15.38
C GLY A 5 3.92 20.62 -14.24
N ALA A 6 4.03 19.71 -13.29
CA ALA A 6 3.09 19.63 -12.17
C ALA A 6 3.30 20.73 -11.11
N LEU A 7 4.49 21.34 -11.08
CA LEU A 7 4.81 22.50 -10.24
C LEU A 7 5.55 23.53 -11.10
N VAL A 8 5.06 24.76 -11.11
CA VAL A 8 5.66 25.86 -11.87
C VAL A 8 6.18 26.91 -10.89
N PRO A 9 7.54 27.06 -10.77
CA PRO A 9 8.12 28.11 -9.92
C PRO A 9 7.58 29.49 -10.30
N GLY A 10 7.09 30.23 -9.29
CA GLY A 10 6.53 31.57 -9.49
C GLY A 10 5.02 31.62 -9.77
N LEU A 11 4.37 30.51 -10.12
CA LEU A 11 2.92 30.43 -10.30
C LEU A 11 2.20 29.79 -9.09
N ASP A 12 2.81 28.77 -8.45
CA ASP A 12 2.22 27.99 -7.37
C ASP A 12 2.80 28.37 -6.01
N ARG A 13 2.65 29.53 -5.46
CA ARG A 13 3.22 29.91 -4.16
C ARG A 13 4.65 29.36 -3.90
N TYR A 14 5.37 29.13 -4.98
CA TYR A 14 6.61 28.39 -5.09
C TYR A 14 7.58 29.25 -5.91
N SER A 15 8.28 30.17 -5.24
CA SER A 15 9.20 31.10 -5.89
C SER A 15 10.48 30.40 -6.33
N ILE A 16 11.20 31.01 -7.29
CA ILE A 16 12.52 30.55 -7.73
C ILE A 16 13.50 30.46 -6.55
N GLN A 17 13.38 31.36 -5.59
CA GLN A 17 14.21 31.36 -4.37
C GLN A 17 13.89 30.15 -3.51
N VAL A 18 12.61 29.87 -3.24
CA VAL A 18 12.18 28.68 -2.50
C VAL A 18 12.62 27.39 -3.19
N ARG A 19 12.60 27.37 -4.53
CA ARG A 19 13.13 26.25 -5.30
C ARG A 19 14.62 26.01 -5.01
N ALA A 20 15.42 27.06 -5.04
CA ALA A 20 16.86 26.95 -4.77
C ALA A 20 17.14 26.47 -3.34
N GLU A 21 16.39 26.97 -2.37
CA GLU A 21 16.48 26.52 -0.97
C GLU A 21 16.10 25.05 -0.81
N LEU A 22 14.99 24.58 -1.43
CA LEU A 22 14.55 23.20 -1.38
C LEU A 22 15.57 22.24 -2.02
N LEU A 23 16.18 22.64 -3.14
CA LEU A 23 17.22 21.82 -3.80
C LEU A 23 18.52 21.73 -2.98
N ALA A 24 18.79 22.73 -2.15
CA ALA A 24 19.95 22.75 -1.25
C ALA A 24 19.72 21.98 0.07
N MET A 25 18.46 21.63 0.39
CA MET A 25 18.13 20.92 1.62
C MET A 25 18.50 19.43 1.55
N SER A 26 19.13 18.94 2.62
CA SER A 26 19.28 17.51 2.83
C SER A 26 17.95 16.86 3.23
N ALA A 27 17.80 15.55 2.99
CA ALA A 27 16.62 14.80 3.44
C ALA A 27 16.37 14.96 4.96
N ALA A 28 17.42 14.95 5.78
CA ALA A 28 17.32 15.15 7.22
C ALA A 28 16.83 16.57 7.58
N THR A 29 17.17 17.58 6.79
CA THR A 29 16.68 18.95 6.97
C THR A 29 15.19 19.03 6.64
N ILE A 30 14.77 18.44 5.53
CA ILE A 30 13.34 18.36 5.13
C ILE A 30 12.52 17.65 6.22
N ASP A 31 12.99 16.51 6.72
CA ASP A 31 12.30 15.78 7.79
C ASP A 31 12.16 16.62 9.06
N ARG A 32 13.19 17.38 9.42
CA ARG A 32 13.18 18.28 10.58
C ARG A 32 12.17 19.42 10.43
N TYR A 33 12.09 20.02 9.24
CA TYR A 33 11.11 21.07 8.96
C TYR A 33 9.67 20.53 8.98
N LEU A 34 9.46 19.31 8.51
CA LEU A 34 8.13 18.70 8.48
C LEU A 34 7.71 18.10 9.84
N ALA A 35 8.65 17.86 10.77
CA ALA A 35 8.36 17.24 12.06
C ALA A 35 7.29 17.98 12.88
N PRO A 36 7.28 19.32 13.00
CA PRO A 36 6.23 20.04 13.72
C PRO A 36 4.86 19.88 13.06
N ALA A 37 4.79 19.96 11.72
CA ALA A 37 3.53 19.79 10.98
C ALA A 37 2.98 18.37 11.16
N ARG A 38 3.84 17.34 11.11
CA ARG A 38 3.45 15.95 11.37
C ARG A 38 3.01 15.72 12.81
N ALA A 39 3.60 16.42 13.79
CA ALA A 39 3.25 16.32 15.21
C ALA A 39 1.89 16.98 15.52
N THR A 40 1.53 18.02 14.78
CA THR A 40 0.24 18.72 14.91
C THR A 40 -0.88 18.03 14.11
N ASP A 41 -0.57 17.03 13.27
CA ASP A 41 -1.55 16.23 12.56
C ASP A 41 -1.80 14.91 13.33
N PRO A 42 -2.73 14.89 14.29
CA PRO A 42 -2.95 13.75 15.19
C PRO A 42 -3.76 12.62 14.55
N ILE A 43 -3.92 12.63 13.23
CA ILE A 43 -4.76 11.69 12.51
C ILE A 43 -4.08 10.32 12.49
N ARG A 44 -4.47 9.48 13.44
CA ARG A 44 -4.11 8.06 13.46
C ARG A 44 -5.04 7.28 12.54
N GLY A 45 -4.48 6.34 11.76
CA GLY A 45 -5.26 5.40 10.99
C GLY A 45 -6.25 4.63 11.87
N LYS A 46 -7.47 4.42 11.38
CA LYS A 46 -8.47 3.59 12.04
C LYS A 46 -8.54 2.27 11.32
N ALA A 47 -8.61 1.16 12.07
CA ALA A 47 -8.88 -0.14 11.50
C ALA A 47 -10.28 -0.15 10.90
N ALA A 48 -10.35 -0.41 9.59
CA ALA A 48 -11.61 -0.44 8.83
C ALA A 48 -11.96 -1.84 8.34
N THR A 49 -11.15 -2.83 8.70
CA THR A 49 -11.27 -4.22 8.25
C THR A 49 -12.38 -4.92 9.03
N LYS A 50 -13.32 -5.55 8.31
CA LYS A 50 -14.32 -6.45 8.90
C LYS A 50 -13.91 -7.89 8.60
N PRO A 51 -13.88 -8.81 9.59
CA PRO A 51 -13.54 -10.20 9.34
C PRO A 51 -14.52 -10.86 8.37
N GLY A 52 -14.02 -11.52 7.33
CA GLY A 52 -14.81 -12.35 6.43
C GLY A 52 -15.17 -13.68 7.09
N HIS A 53 -16.47 -13.97 7.25
CA HIS A 53 -16.91 -15.18 7.96
C HIS A 53 -17.18 -16.39 7.05
N LEU A 54 -17.61 -16.18 5.80
CA LEU A 54 -18.22 -17.22 4.98
C LEU A 54 -17.23 -18.23 4.36
N LEU A 55 -15.99 -17.82 4.10
CA LEU A 55 -15.00 -18.65 3.39
C LEU A 55 -13.76 -18.98 4.20
N ARG A 56 -13.77 -18.65 5.49
CA ARG A 56 -12.60 -18.83 6.38
C ARG A 56 -12.06 -20.27 6.41
N ASN A 57 -12.95 -21.25 6.32
CA ASN A 57 -12.57 -22.66 6.45
C ASN A 57 -12.04 -23.27 5.14
N SER A 58 -12.21 -22.58 4.02
CA SER A 58 -11.75 -23.04 2.70
C SER A 58 -10.39 -22.46 2.28
N ILE A 59 -9.83 -21.51 3.07
CA ILE A 59 -8.54 -20.92 2.79
C ILE A 59 -7.53 -21.42 3.83
N THR A 60 -6.38 -21.88 3.35
CA THR A 60 -5.27 -22.34 4.21
C THR A 60 -4.78 -21.22 5.12
N VAL A 61 -4.54 -21.52 6.38
CA VAL A 61 -3.98 -20.58 7.36
C VAL A 61 -2.48 -20.74 7.36
N ARG A 62 -1.75 -19.64 7.12
CA ARG A 62 -0.31 -19.55 7.24
C ARG A 62 0.07 -18.96 8.61
N LYS A 63 1.19 -19.40 9.17
CA LYS A 63 1.79 -18.87 10.40
C LYS A 63 3.16 -18.29 10.09
N ALA A 64 3.56 -17.26 10.82
CA ALA A 64 4.92 -16.77 10.75
C ALA A 64 5.92 -17.90 11.03
N GLY A 65 6.86 -18.11 10.14
CA GLY A 65 7.90 -19.14 10.26
C GLY A 65 7.50 -20.55 9.82
N ASP A 66 6.30 -20.78 9.27
CA ASP A 66 5.92 -22.09 8.71
C ASP A 66 6.82 -22.44 7.51
N GLU A 67 7.19 -21.42 6.70
CA GLU A 67 8.14 -21.54 5.59
C GLU A 67 8.98 -20.27 5.50
N VAL A 68 10.27 -20.41 5.20
CA VAL A 68 11.16 -19.31 4.81
C VAL A 68 11.29 -19.39 3.30
N GLU A 69 10.80 -18.36 2.62
CA GLU A 69 10.88 -18.30 1.17
C GLU A 69 12.34 -18.22 0.72
N ALA A 70 12.77 -19.14 -0.13
CA ALA A 70 14.14 -19.18 -0.66
C ALA A 70 14.31 -18.27 -1.90
N GLU A 71 13.21 -17.95 -2.57
CA GLU A 71 13.16 -17.20 -3.83
C GLU A 71 12.03 -16.16 -3.81
N PRO A 72 12.12 -15.10 -4.65
CA PRO A 72 11.06 -14.11 -4.79
C PRO A 72 9.85 -14.73 -5.51
N GLU A 73 8.74 -14.98 -4.82
CA GLU A 73 7.53 -15.54 -5.44
C GLU A 73 6.31 -15.53 -4.53
N PHE A 74 6.49 -15.33 -3.23
CA PHE A 74 5.42 -15.37 -2.25
C PHE A 74 5.23 -14.01 -1.59
N LEU A 75 4.01 -13.49 -1.61
CA LEU A 75 3.71 -12.12 -1.20
C LEU A 75 2.80 -12.07 0.02
N GLU A 76 3.07 -11.12 0.90
CA GLU A 76 2.09 -10.59 1.84
C GLU A 76 1.32 -9.43 1.20
N VAL A 77 0.00 -9.39 1.40
CA VAL A 77 -0.88 -8.34 0.86
C VAL A 77 -1.77 -7.77 1.94
N ASP A 78 -1.83 -6.45 2.01
CA ASP A 78 -2.68 -5.72 2.94
C ASP A 78 -3.23 -4.42 2.34
N THR A 79 -4.24 -3.84 2.98
CA THR A 79 -4.83 -2.57 2.58
C THR A 79 -4.62 -1.47 3.61
N VAL A 80 -4.23 -0.31 3.14
CA VAL A 80 -4.12 0.90 3.96
C VAL A 80 -5.25 1.86 3.63
N ALA A 81 -6.11 2.13 4.61
CA ALA A 81 -7.26 3.03 4.47
C ALA A 81 -6.83 4.50 4.53
N HIS A 82 -7.20 5.29 3.52
CA HIS A 82 -7.02 6.74 3.50
C HIS A 82 -8.30 7.46 3.96
N CYS A 83 -8.75 7.16 5.17
CA CYS A 83 -10.02 7.64 5.70
C CYS A 83 -9.93 8.98 6.44
N GLY A 84 -8.72 9.46 6.75
CA GLY A 84 -8.56 10.61 7.64
C GLY A 84 -9.17 10.37 9.02
N PRO A 85 -9.82 11.37 9.60
CA PRO A 85 -10.37 11.28 10.96
C PRO A 85 -11.67 10.46 11.05
N THR A 86 -12.29 10.08 9.92
CA THR A 86 -13.61 9.43 9.91
C THR A 86 -13.68 8.27 8.91
N LEU A 87 -14.36 7.19 9.32
CA LEU A 87 -14.70 6.06 8.45
C LEU A 87 -16.01 6.23 7.67
N LYS A 88 -16.69 7.38 7.80
CA LYS A 88 -17.94 7.63 7.09
C LYS A 88 -17.69 7.92 5.61
N GLY A 89 -18.53 7.40 4.73
CA GLY A 89 -18.46 7.60 3.27
C GLY A 89 -17.37 6.77 2.59
N GLU A 90 -17.19 7.00 1.29
CA GLU A 90 -16.13 6.38 0.50
C GLU A 90 -14.80 7.11 0.71
N PHE A 91 -13.72 6.38 0.62
CA PHE A 91 -12.36 6.89 0.62
C PHE A 91 -11.43 5.88 -0.04
N ALA A 92 -10.34 6.37 -0.58
CA ALA A 92 -9.33 5.54 -1.23
C ALA A 92 -8.68 4.57 -0.26
N ARG A 93 -8.26 3.42 -0.79
CA ARG A 93 -7.38 2.46 -0.11
C ARG A 93 -6.19 2.17 -1.00
N SER A 94 -5.03 2.03 -0.41
CA SER A 94 -3.86 1.51 -1.10
C SER A 94 -3.70 0.03 -0.78
N VAL A 95 -3.71 -0.80 -1.81
CA VAL A 95 -3.35 -2.22 -1.70
C VAL A 95 -1.84 -2.29 -1.86
N ASN A 96 -1.17 -2.86 -0.88
CA ASN A 96 0.26 -3.03 -0.87
C ASN A 96 0.59 -4.52 -0.96
N PHE A 97 1.49 -4.87 -1.86
CA PHE A 97 2.01 -6.21 -2.09
C PHE A 97 3.49 -6.18 -1.75
N THR A 98 3.95 -7.13 -0.95
CA THR A 98 5.36 -7.20 -0.58
C THR A 98 5.85 -8.64 -0.67
N ASP A 99 6.87 -8.86 -1.47
CA ASP A 99 7.54 -10.16 -1.57
C ASP A 99 8.28 -10.47 -0.26
N MET A 100 8.05 -11.66 0.27
CA MET A 100 8.55 -12.05 1.58
C MET A 100 10.05 -12.30 1.61
N HIS A 101 10.63 -12.67 0.47
CA HIS A 101 12.05 -12.95 0.36
C HIS A 101 12.89 -11.68 0.19
N THR A 102 12.53 -10.84 -0.78
CA THR A 102 13.32 -9.65 -1.15
C THR A 102 12.84 -8.37 -0.48
N GLY A 103 11.61 -8.35 0.02
CA GLY A 103 10.92 -7.11 0.45
C GLY A 103 10.55 -6.20 -0.71
N TRP A 104 10.63 -6.67 -1.97
CA TRP A 104 10.15 -5.93 -3.13
C TRP A 104 8.67 -5.59 -2.96
N SER A 105 8.31 -4.36 -3.26
CA SER A 105 6.97 -3.85 -2.96
C SER A 105 6.31 -3.21 -4.17
N PHE A 106 5.00 -3.42 -4.28
CA PHE A 106 4.14 -2.77 -5.25
C PHE A 106 2.89 -2.22 -4.55
N THR A 107 2.54 -0.99 -4.85
CA THR A 107 1.38 -0.32 -4.25
C THR A 107 0.47 0.22 -5.34
N TYR A 108 -0.82 0.01 -5.18
CA TYR A 108 -1.85 0.55 -6.07
C TYR A 108 -3.05 1.04 -5.26
N SER A 109 -3.51 2.25 -5.52
CA SER A 109 -4.68 2.82 -4.84
C SER A 109 -5.96 2.53 -5.59
N ILE A 110 -6.99 2.18 -4.84
CA ILE A 110 -8.34 1.86 -5.30
C ILE A 110 -9.37 2.76 -4.61
N ARG A 111 -10.51 2.92 -5.23
CA ARG A 111 -11.57 3.84 -4.79
C ARG A 111 -12.13 3.47 -3.40
N ASN A 112 -12.34 2.19 -3.15
CA ASN A 112 -12.86 1.64 -1.91
C ASN A 112 -12.51 0.13 -1.83
N ASN A 113 -12.93 -0.56 -0.78
CA ASN A 113 -12.66 -1.99 -0.59
C ASN A 113 -13.68 -2.95 -1.23
N ALA A 114 -14.43 -2.52 -2.24
CA ALA A 114 -15.28 -3.43 -2.99
C ALA A 114 -14.43 -4.46 -3.77
N HIS A 115 -14.93 -5.69 -3.89
CA HIS A 115 -14.21 -6.82 -4.49
C HIS A 115 -13.67 -6.49 -5.90
N LEU A 116 -14.47 -5.80 -6.72
CA LEU A 116 -14.06 -5.37 -8.05
C LEU A 116 -12.80 -4.51 -8.03
N HIS A 117 -12.70 -3.58 -7.09
CA HIS A 117 -11.55 -2.69 -6.98
C HIS A 117 -10.32 -3.42 -6.43
N ILE A 118 -10.50 -4.29 -5.44
CA ILE A 118 -9.42 -5.18 -4.96
C ILE A 118 -8.89 -6.01 -6.13
N ARG A 119 -9.77 -6.65 -6.90
CA ARG A 119 -9.41 -7.42 -8.09
C ARG A 119 -8.61 -6.59 -9.09
N THR A 120 -9.03 -5.34 -9.34
CA THR A 120 -8.28 -4.41 -10.21
C THR A 120 -6.86 -4.19 -9.72
N ALA A 121 -6.63 -4.02 -8.41
CA ALA A 121 -5.28 -3.87 -7.86
C ALA A 121 -4.42 -5.13 -8.08
N PHE A 122 -5.01 -6.32 -7.92
CA PHE A 122 -4.32 -7.59 -8.18
C PHE A 122 -3.97 -7.77 -9.66
N ASP A 123 -4.85 -7.40 -10.57
CA ASP A 123 -4.58 -7.47 -12.01
C ASP A 123 -3.48 -6.45 -12.42
N HIS A 124 -3.46 -5.24 -11.84
CA HIS A 124 -2.37 -4.27 -12.03
C HIS A 124 -1.04 -4.78 -11.48
N PHE A 125 -1.05 -5.41 -10.32
CA PHE A 125 0.13 -6.02 -9.70
C PHE A 125 0.72 -7.10 -10.61
N ILE A 126 -0.06 -8.10 -11.00
CA ILE A 126 0.40 -9.21 -11.86
C ILE A 126 0.98 -8.73 -13.19
N ALA A 127 0.45 -7.63 -13.75
CA ALA A 127 0.96 -7.05 -14.99
C ALA A 127 2.33 -6.37 -14.85
N GLN A 128 2.81 -6.10 -13.62
CA GLN A 128 4.01 -5.31 -13.36
C GLN A 128 5.05 -6.01 -12.48
N VAL A 129 4.67 -7.09 -11.79
CA VAL A 129 5.60 -7.86 -10.97
C VAL A 129 6.71 -8.46 -11.83
N PRO A 130 7.99 -8.34 -11.43
CA PRO A 130 9.13 -8.77 -12.26
C PRO A 130 9.49 -10.26 -12.13
N PHE A 131 8.74 -11.04 -11.35
CA PHE A 131 8.97 -12.46 -11.09
C PHE A 131 7.66 -13.25 -11.11
N ALA A 132 7.75 -14.58 -11.15
CA ALA A 132 6.58 -15.44 -11.03
C ALA A 132 5.94 -15.30 -9.63
N VAL A 133 4.62 -15.35 -9.54
CA VAL A 133 3.89 -15.33 -8.28
C VAL A 133 3.32 -16.72 -8.04
N THR A 134 3.79 -17.41 -7.02
CA THR A 134 3.33 -18.75 -6.64
C THR A 134 2.37 -18.73 -5.47
N GLY A 135 2.46 -17.70 -4.60
CA GLY A 135 1.59 -17.61 -3.44
C GLY A 135 1.33 -16.18 -2.95
N ILE A 136 0.20 -16.03 -2.28
CA ILE A 136 -0.26 -14.77 -1.70
C ILE A 136 -0.85 -15.06 -0.32
N ASP A 137 -0.38 -14.35 0.70
CA ASP A 137 -0.94 -14.31 2.04
C ASP A 137 -1.65 -12.98 2.30
N CYS A 138 -2.92 -13.03 2.67
CA CYS A 138 -3.70 -11.84 2.99
C CYS A 138 -4.10 -11.83 4.47
N ASP A 139 -4.55 -10.67 4.95
CA ASP A 139 -5.21 -10.60 6.24
C ASP A 139 -6.61 -11.28 6.18
N ASN A 140 -7.31 -11.30 7.32
CA ASN A 140 -8.64 -11.91 7.41
C ASN A 140 -9.77 -10.94 6.99
N GLY A 141 -9.46 -9.87 6.26
CA GLY A 141 -10.43 -8.90 5.78
C GLY A 141 -11.42 -9.50 4.78
N SER A 142 -12.67 -9.08 4.88
CA SER A 142 -13.72 -9.51 3.93
C SER A 142 -13.43 -9.09 2.49
N GLU A 143 -12.61 -8.06 2.32
CA GLU A 143 -12.15 -7.59 1.02
C GLU A 143 -11.30 -8.63 0.29
N PHE A 144 -10.56 -9.48 1.02
CA PHE A 144 -9.73 -10.55 0.47
C PHE A 144 -10.43 -11.90 0.53
N ILE A 145 -11.22 -12.17 1.59
CA ILE A 145 -11.88 -13.46 1.80
C ILE A 145 -13.21 -13.50 1.04
N ASN A 146 -13.12 -13.65 -0.28
CA ASN A 146 -14.28 -13.70 -1.18
C ASN A 146 -14.06 -14.65 -2.36
N HIS A 147 -15.15 -15.09 -3.00
CA HIS A 147 -15.12 -16.04 -4.10
C HIS A 147 -14.38 -15.52 -5.34
N ASP A 148 -14.47 -14.21 -5.62
CA ASP A 148 -13.85 -13.60 -6.80
C ASP A 148 -12.33 -13.70 -6.73
N LEU A 149 -11.75 -13.39 -5.56
CA LEU A 149 -10.30 -13.41 -5.39
C LEU A 149 -9.76 -14.85 -5.31
N ILE A 150 -10.49 -15.75 -4.64
CA ILE A 150 -10.15 -17.18 -4.61
C ILE A 150 -10.19 -17.76 -6.02
N GLY A 151 -11.23 -17.44 -6.81
CA GLY A 151 -11.33 -17.87 -8.20
C GLY A 151 -10.23 -17.28 -9.09
N TRP A 152 -9.86 -16.04 -8.86
CA TRP A 152 -8.75 -15.35 -9.52
C TRP A 152 -7.41 -16.07 -9.26
N ALA A 153 -7.13 -16.42 -8.01
CA ALA A 153 -5.92 -17.14 -7.61
C ALA A 153 -5.90 -18.55 -8.23
N GLY A 154 -7.02 -19.29 -8.17
CA GLY A 154 -7.13 -20.62 -8.75
C GLY A 154 -6.95 -20.65 -10.27
N GLN A 155 -7.43 -19.63 -11.00
CA GLN A 155 -7.22 -19.52 -12.46
C GLN A 155 -5.76 -19.27 -12.84
N ARG A 156 -4.94 -18.79 -11.92
CA ARG A 156 -3.52 -18.46 -12.11
C ARG A 156 -2.57 -19.42 -11.42
N GLU A 157 -3.13 -20.46 -10.80
CA GLU A 157 -2.36 -21.44 -10.01
C GLU A 157 -1.58 -20.80 -8.86
N VAL A 158 -2.07 -19.66 -8.35
CA VAL A 158 -1.50 -18.96 -7.21
C VAL A 158 -2.05 -19.54 -5.91
N PHE A 159 -1.17 -19.99 -5.02
CA PHE A 159 -1.55 -20.51 -3.72
C PHE A 159 -2.04 -19.36 -2.82
N PHE A 160 -3.30 -19.41 -2.42
CA PHE A 160 -3.92 -18.35 -1.64
C PHE A 160 -4.03 -18.75 -0.17
N THR A 161 -3.40 -17.99 0.71
CA THR A 161 -3.39 -18.20 2.15
C THR A 161 -3.93 -16.99 2.91
N ARG A 162 -4.14 -17.16 4.19
CA ARG A 162 -4.48 -16.09 5.12
C ARG A 162 -3.73 -16.25 6.42
N SER A 163 -3.39 -15.13 7.05
CA SER A 163 -2.78 -15.08 8.36
C SER A 163 -3.73 -15.56 9.47
N ARG A 164 -3.17 -15.90 10.63
CA ARG A 164 -3.98 -16.25 11.82
C ARG A 164 -4.71 -15.00 12.33
N PRO A 165 -5.98 -15.14 12.73
CA PRO A 165 -6.70 -14.03 13.36
C PRO A 165 -5.96 -13.53 14.62
N TYR A 166 -5.83 -12.22 14.75
CA TYR A 166 -5.24 -11.53 15.91
C TYR A 166 -3.75 -11.83 16.16
N LYS A 167 -3.01 -12.39 15.20
CA LYS A 167 -1.56 -12.64 15.29
C LYS A 167 -0.81 -11.66 14.38
N LYS A 168 -0.50 -10.47 14.90
CA LYS A 168 0.19 -9.40 14.16
C LYS A 168 1.54 -9.82 13.58
N ASN A 169 2.24 -10.73 14.24
CA ASN A 169 3.55 -11.19 13.78
C ASN A 169 3.50 -12.05 12.51
N ASP A 170 2.31 -12.52 12.10
CA ASP A 170 2.17 -13.36 10.91
C ASP A 170 2.29 -12.54 9.61
N GLN A 171 2.20 -11.20 9.68
CA GLN A 171 2.33 -10.28 8.54
C GLN A 171 3.27 -9.10 8.86
N ALA A 172 4.38 -9.39 9.55
CA ALA A 172 5.30 -8.34 10.00
C ALA A 172 5.97 -7.60 8.84
N THR A 173 6.23 -8.28 7.73
CA THR A 173 6.86 -7.71 6.53
C THR A 173 5.99 -6.63 5.93
N ILE A 174 4.74 -6.93 5.64
CA ILE A 174 3.81 -5.97 5.03
C ILE A 174 3.44 -4.82 5.98
N GLU A 175 3.29 -5.08 7.29
CA GLU A 175 3.04 -4.03 8.28
C GLU A 175 4.19 -3.00 8.32
N SER A 176 5.45 -3.47 8.26
CA SER A 176 6.62 -2.61 8.15
C SER A 176 6.58 -1.76 6.88
N LYS A 177 6.28 -2.38 5.73
CA LYS A 177 6.20 -1.68 4.44
C LYS A 177 5.03 -0.69 4.38
N ASN A 178 3.88 -1.01 4.98
CA ASN A 178 2.76 -0.07 5.10
C ASN A 178 3.16 1.23 5.80
N ASN A 179 4.00 1.15 6.83
CA ASN A 179 4.50 2.33 7.53
C ASN A 179 5.58 3.07 6.72
N HIS A 180 6.59 2.35 6.19
CA HIS A 180 7.73 2.95 5.50
C HIS A 180 7.42 3.40 4.07
N LEU A 181 6.36 2.89 3.44
CA LEU A 181 5.95 3.25 2.10
C LEU A 181 4.61 4.01 2.13
N VAL A 182 3.51 3.33 2.42
CA VAL A 182 2.19 3.92 2.23
C VAL A 182 1.95 5.11 3.18
N ARG A 183 2.24 4.96 4.46
CA ARG A 183 2.05 6.03 5.44
C ARG A 183 3.10 7.14 5.33
N ARG A 184 4.31 6.81 4.91
CA ARG A 184 5.37 7.80 4.71
C ARG A 184 5.05 8.80 3.59
N TYR A 185 4.46 8.33 2.49
CA TYR A 185 4.18 9.16 1.32
C TYR A 185 2.71 9.57 1.19
N GLY A 186 1.78 8.73 1.61
CA GLY A 186 0.34 8.99 1.60
C GLY A 186 -0.18 9.61 2.89
N PHE A 187 0.63 9.66 3.96
CA PHE A 187 0.24 10.18 5.28
C PHE A 187 -1.05 9.54 5.83
N TYR A 188 -1.75 10.26 6.70
CA TYR A 188 -3.02 9.86 7.31
C TYR A 188 -4.19 10.72 6.81
N HIS A 189 -3.99 11.45 5.72
CA HIS A 189 -5.02 12.29 5.13
C HIS A 189 -6.18 11.46 4.57
N ARG A 190 -7.31 12.13 4.39
CA ARG A 190 -8.44 11.57 3.66
C ARG A 190 -8.25 11.85 2.18
N TYR A 191 -8.39 10.80 1.39
CA TYR A 191 -8.42 10.86 -0.06
C TYR A 191 -9.72 10.24 -0.54
N ASP A 192 -10.65 11.01 -1.08
CA ASP A 192 -11.99 10.54 -1.47
C ASP A 192 -12.46 11.04 -2.84
N THR A 193 -11.63 11.80 -3.55
CA THR A 193 -11.92 12.26 -4.90
C THR A 193 -11.20 11.41 -5.97
N ALA A 194 -11.75 11.41 -7.20
CA ALA A 194 -11.13 10.74 -8.33
C ALA A 194 -9.74 11.34 -8.69
N THR A 195 -9.59 12.66 -8.52
CA THR A 195 -8.32 13.36 -8.76
C THR A 195 -7.24 12.92 -7.78
N GLU A 196 -7.57 12.85 -6.49
CA GLU A 196 -6.64 12.37 -5.46
C GLU A 196 -6.25 10.91 -5.67
N LEU A 197 -7.21 10.06 -6.05
CA LEU A 197 -6.93 8.67 -6.39
C LEU A 197 -5.95 8.57 -7.57
N ALA A 198 -6.14 9.39 -8.60
CA ALA A 198 -5.24 9.43 -9.75
C ALA A 198 -3.83 9.90 -9.34
N LEU A 199 -3.72 10.92 -8.48
CA LEU A 199 -2.44 11.42 -7.96
C LEU A 199 -1.72 10.36 -7.10
N LEU A 200 -2.44 9.62 -6.25
CA LEU A 200 -1.86 8.50 -5.50
C LEU A 200 -1.25 7.46 -6.46
N ASN A 201 -1.98 7.10 -7.53
CA ASN A 201 -1.49 6.12 -8.51
C ASN A 201 -0.36 6.65 -9.42
N GLN A 202 -0.14 7.95 -9.49
CA GLN A 202 1.06 8.55 -10.07
C GLN A 202 2.25 8.56 -9.09
N LEU A 203 1.97 8.69 -7.80
CA LEU A 203 2.99 8.70 -6.75
C LEU A 203 3.61 7.32 -6.52
N TRP A 204 2.78 6.26 -6.48
CA TRP A 204 3.25 4.93 -6.09
C TRP A 204 4.36 4.36 -6.96
N PRO A 205 4.36 4.48 -8.30
CA PRO A 205 5.48 4.00 -9.11
C PRO A 205 6.83 4.62 -8.70
N LEU A 206 6.85 5.91 -8.36
CA LEU A 206 8.05 6.61 -7.92
C LEU A 206 8.50 6.15 -6.52
N ALA A 207 7.54 6.01 -5.59
CA ALA A 207 7.82 5.56 -4.24
C ALA A 207 8.27 4.09 -4.20
N ASN A 208 7.62 3.22 -4.99
CA ASN A 208 8.00 1.82 -5.13
C ASN A 208 9.41 1.68 -5.76
N ALA A 209 9.71 2.43 -6.82
CA ALA A 209 11.02 2.41 -7.46
C ALA A 209 12.10 2.84 -6.45
N ARG A 210 11.86 3.90 -5.68
CA ARG A 210 12.79 4.32 -4.64
C ARG A 210 13.01 3.22 -3.60
N LEU A 211 11.95 2.59 -3.10
CA LEU A 211 12.05 1.56 -2.08
C LEU A 211 12.77 0.31 -2.60
N ASN A 212 12.42 -0.12 -3.81
CA ASN A 212 12.90 -1.39 -4.37
C ASN A 212 14.35 -1.33 -4.85
N PHE A 213 14.87 -0.14 -5.23
CA PHE A 213 16.18 -0.05 -5.89
C PHE A 213 17.18 0.87 -5.17
N PHE A 214 16.75 1.66 -4.18
CA PHE A 214 17.61 2.69 -3.58
C PHE A 214 17.59 2.72 -2.03
N THR A 215 17.09 1.69 -1.36
CA THR A 215 17.08 1.61 0.12
C THR A 215 17.76 0.35 0.62
#